data_3efef120d5fdbf3d39f16f886b74e37b
#
_entry.id   3efef120d5fdbf3d39f16f886b74e37b
#
_cell.length_a   1.000
_cell.length_b   1.000
_cell.length_c   1.000
_cell.angle_alpha   90.00
_cell.angle_beta   90.00
_cell.angle_gamma   90.00
#
_symmetry.space_group_name_H-M   'P 1'
#
loop_
_entity.id
_entity.type
_entity.pdbx_description
1 polymer ?
#
loop_
_entity_poly.entity_id
_entity_poly.type
_entity_poly.pdbx_seq_one_letter_code
_entity_poly.pdbx_strand_id
1 'polypeptide(L)'
;MDNSTAWGVGLATITLDGTTLDTWYPAPHLGEPGSGEELATSLALLERVDDARRVRTVVVTTTIDLTAAPASTEDAYLRLHLLSHRLVKPNTINLDGIFAVLPNVVWTDAGPCAVADFEATRLRLRARDGRPVTVQGIDKFPPMVNYVLPSGVRIADGTRVRLGAYLSEGTTVMHAGFVNFNAGTLGRSMVEGRVSQGVVIGDGSDVGGGASTMGTLSGGGRQRVRLGERCLLGANSGLGIALGDDCVVEAGLYVTAGAKVTLIDSSGEAEPRTIAARELSGASNILFRRNSQTGRIEAIARAGVVGIELNDALHASN
;
A
#
# COMPACT_ATOMS: atom_id res chain seq x y z
N MET A 1 -8.75 16.56 19.73
CA MET A 1 -9.70 16.79 18.65
C MET A 1 -10.05 15.41 18.11
N ASP A 2 -11.32 15.14 17.98
CA ASP A 2 -11.78 13.88 17.41
C ASP A 2 -11.44 13.90 15.91
N ASN A 3 -10.44 13.11 15.50
CA ASN A 3 -9.97 13.04 14.12
C ASN A 3 -10.74 11.98 13.31
N SER A 4 -11.99 11.68 13.70
CA SER A 4 -12.84 10.72 13.00
C SER A 4 -13.41 11.27 11.69
N THR A 5 -13.42 12.59 11.50
CA THR A 5 -13.94 13.26 10.31
C THR A 5 -12.81 13.72 9.39
N ALA A 6 -13.03 13.66 8.10
CA ALA A 6 -12.17 14.24 7.08
C ALA A 6 -13.00 14.85 5.96
N TRP A 7 -12.42 15.83 5.26
CA TRP A 7 -13.09 16.49 4.15
C TRP A 7 -12.11 16.96 3.07
N GLY A 8 -12.63 17.24 1.90
CA GLY A 8 -11.85 17.80 0.80
C GLY A 8 -12.72 18.37 -0.29
N VAL A 9 -12.19 19.42 -0.93
CA VAL A 9 -12.71 19.91 -2.21
C VAL A 9 -11.91 19.22 -3.32
N GLY A 10 -12.60 18.58 -4.26
CA GLY A 10 -11.99 17.79 -5.31
C GLY A 10 -12.59 18.02 -6.67
N LEU A 11 -11.93 17.50 -7.69
CA LEU A 11 -12.40 17.48 -9.08
C LEU A 11 -12.72 16.04 -9.46
N ALA A 12 -14.01 15.74 -9.65
CA ALA A 12 -14.49 14.42 -10.02
C ALA A 12 -14.61 14.30 -11.54
N THR A 13 -14.22 13.14 -12.11
CA THR A 13 -14.54 12.76 -13.48
C THR A 13 -15.74 11.82 -13.46
N ILE A 14 -16.83 12.26 -14.06
CA ILE A 14 -18.10 11.54 -14.05
C ILE A 14 -18.52 11.24 -15.50
N THR A 15 -18.89 10.01 -15.79
CA THR A 15 -19.46 9.62 -17.09
C THR A 15 -20.80 10.35 -17.34
N LEU A 16 -21.23 10.43 -18.58
CA LEU A 16 -22.51 11.11 -18.90
C LEU A 16 -23.73 10.38 -18.33
N ASP A 17 -23.60 9.10 -17.96
CA ASP A 17 -24.63 8.28 -17.29
C ASP A 17 -24.57 8.38 -15.75
N GLY A 18 -23.64 9.19 -15.21
CA GLY A 18 -23.56 9.50 -13.78
C GLY A 18 -22.58 8.68 -12.95
N THR A 19 -21.78 7.78 -13.56
CA THR A 19 -20.77 6.99 -12.82
C THR A 19 -19.52 7.83 -12.58
N THR A 20 -19.13 8.02 -11.31
CA THR A 20 -17.86 8.65 -10.96
C THR A 20 -16.71 7.68 -11.21
N LEU A 21 -15.76 8.07 -12.07
CA LEU A 21 -14.58 7.27 -12.42
C LEU A 21 -13.43 7.50 -11.44
N ASP A 22 -13.18 8.77 -11.09
CA ASP A 22 -12.16 9.18 -10.14
C ASP A 22 -12.53 10.51 -9.48
N THR A 23 -11.75 10.88 -8.45
CA THR A 23 -11.79 12.22 -7.86
C THR A 23 -10.40 12.62 -7.40
N TRP A 24 -9.92 13.78 -7.81
CA TRP A 24 -8.66 14.33 -7.35
C TRP A 24 -8.89 15.32 -6.21
N TYR A 25 -8.27 15.10 -5.06
CA TYR A 25 -8.28 16.01 -3.91
C TYR A 25 -6.89 16.60 -3.69
N PRO A 26 -6.59 17.82 -4.21
CA PRO A 26 -5.25 18.42 -4.10
C PRO A 26 -4.83 18.71 -2.66
N ALA A 27 -5.78 19.06 -1.81
CA ALA A 27 -5.56 19.43 -0.41
C ALA A 27 -6.67 18.87 0.49
N PRO A 28 -6.63 17.57 0.83
CA PRO A 28 -7.56 16.98 1.78
C PRO A 28 -7.20 17.38 3.22
N HIS A 29 -8.21 17.37 4.11
CA HIS A 29 -8.07 17.80 5.50
C HIS A 29 -8.68 16.80 6.47
N LEU A 30 -8.13 16.74 7.69
CA LEU A 30 -8.76 16.07 8.84
C LEU A 30 -9.59 17.08 9.65
N GLY A 31 -10.63 16.59 10.31
CA GLY A 31 -11.51 17.38 11.15
C GLY A 31 -12.71 17.95 10.41
N GLU A 32 -13.38 18.93 11.02
CA GLU A 32 -14.58 19.56 10.49
C GLU A 32 -14.33 20.35 9.21
N PRO A 33 -15.32 20.40 8.28
CA PRO A 33 -15.20 21.14 7.05
C PRO A 33 -14.88 22.63 7.25
N GLY A 34 -13.86 23.12 6.55
CA GLY A 34 -13.59 24.53 6.40
C GLY A 34 -14.28 25.13 5.16
N SER A 35 -13.98 26.40 4.82
CA SER A 35 -14.62 27.06 3.68
C SER A 35 -14.26 26.41 2.34
N GLY A 36 -13.01 26.05 2.12
CA GLY A 36 -12.54 25.47 0.85
C GLY A 36 -12.80 26.32 -0.40
N GLU A 37 -13.34 27.55 -0.26
CA GLU A 37 -13.82 28.40 -1.38
C GLU A 37 -12.74 28.74 -2.40
N GLU A 38 -11.53 29.07 -1.96
CA GLU A 38 -10.43 29.42 -2.85
C GLU A 38 -10.04 28.23 -3.76
N LEU A 39 -9.95 27.04 -3.17
CA LEU A 39 -9.67 25.83 -3.92
C LEU A 39 -10.83 25.46 -4.86
N ALA A 40 -12.07 25.56 -4.38
CA ALA A 40 -13.26 25.33 -5.21
C ALA A 40 -13.29 26.25 -6.42
N THR A 41 -13.01 27.55 -6.22
CA THR A 41 -12.93 28.55 -7.32
C THR A 41 -11.84 28.19 -8.32
N SER A 42 -10.68 27.76 -7.85
CA SER A 42 -9.57 27.34 -8.71
C SER A 42 -9.91 26.08 -9.51
N LEU A 43 -10.54 25.09 -8.88
CA LEU A 43 -10.94 23.84 -9.54
C LEU A 43 -12.10 24.04 -10.52
N ALA A 44 -13.00 25.01 -10.27
CA ALA A 44 -14.12 25.32 -11.17
C ALA A 44 -13.65 25.73 -12.58
N LEU A 45 -12.44 26.28 -12.70
CA LEU A 45 -11.83 26.58 -14.01
C LEU A 45 -11.52 25.33 -14.85
N LEU A 46 -11.51 24.16 -14.23
CA LEU A 46 -11.25 22.86 -14.87
C LEU A 46 -12.54 22.10 -15.20
N GLU A 47 -13.70 22.61 -14.80
CA GLU A 47 -14.99 22.01 -15.13
C GLU A 47 -15.25 22.07 -16.63
N ARG A 48 -15.54 20.92 -17.21
CA ARG A 48 -15.83 20.81 -18.65
C ARG A 48 -16.49 19.48 -18.99
N VAL A 49 -17.13 19.44 -20.13
CA VAL A 49 -17.55 18.21 -20.81
C VAL A 49 -16.45 17.79 -21.79
N ASP A 50 -16.08 16.51 -21.77
CA ASP A 50 -15.19 15.90 -22.74
C ASP A 50 -15.98 14.86 -23.55
N ASP A 51 -16.48 15.28 -24.71
CA ASP A 51 -17.30 14.46 -25.60
C ASP A 51 -16.53 13.23 -26.13
N ALA A 52 -15.21 13.34 -26.30
CA ALA A 52 -14.40 12.25 -26.80
C ALA A 52 -14.34 11.11 -25.78
N ARG A 53 -14.19 11.42 -24.48
CA ARG A 53 -14.25 10.42 -23.39
C ARG A 53 -15.68 10.14 -22.91
N ARG A 54 -16.65 10.97 -23.27
CA ARG A 54 -18.04 10.94 -22.77
C ARG A 54 -18.09 11.10 -21.25
N VAL A 55 -17.36 12.06 -20.74
CA VAL A 55 -17.31 12.40 -19.32
C VAL A 55 -17.47 13.91 -19.11
N ARG A 56 -17.76 14.29 -17.89
CA ARG A 56 -17.66 15.67 -17.41
C ARG A 56 -16.76 15.70 -16.18
N THR A 57 -16.02 16.78 -16.03
CA THR A 57 -15.30 17.10 -14.78
C THR A 57 -16.11 18.13 -14.00
N VAL A 58 -16.30 17.91 -12.70
CA VAL A 58 -17.07 18.78 -11.81
C VAL A 58 -16.40 18.90 -10.45
N VAL A 59 -16.51 20.06 -9.84
CA VAL A 59 -16.07 20.28 -8.46
C VAL A 59 -17.04 19.59 -7.49
N VAL A 60 -16.46 18.87 -6.53
CA VAL A 60 -17.21 18.19 -5.46
C VAL A 60 -16.62 18.57 -4.11
N THR A 61 -17.46 18.69 -3.09
CA THR A 61 -17.05 18.77 -1.69
C THR A 61 -17.50 17.51 -0.99
N THR A 62 -16.56 16.77 -0.41
CA THR A 62 -16.82 15.49 0.26
C THR A 62 -16.42 15.60 1.72
N THR A 63 -17.32 15.16 2.61
CA THR A 63 -17.07 15.02 4.05
C THR A 63 -17.35 13.58 4.43
N ILE A 64 -16.47 12.95 5.20
CA ILE A 64 -16.52 11.54 5.52
C ILE A 64 -16.25 11.29 7.01
N ASP A 65 -16.84 10.23 7.54
CA ASP A 65 -16.46 9.62 8.81
C ASP A 65 -15.44 8.50 8.53
N LEU A 66 -14.23 8.63 9.05
CA LEU A 66 -13.13 7.69 8.85
C LEU A 66 -13.35 6.34 9.53
N THR A 67 -14.31 6.25 10.47
CA THR A 67 -14.67 5.01 11.16
C THR A 67 -15.71 4.20 10.41
N ALA A 68 -16.53 4.86 9.58
CA ALA A 68 -17.50 4.21 8.70
C ALA A 68 -16.85 3.66 7.43
N ALA A 69 -17.46 2.67 6.79
CA ALA A 69 -17.04 2.16 5.49
C ALA A 69 -17.24 3.22 4.39
N PRO A 70 -16.41 3.24 3.32
CA PRO A 70 -16.59 4.17 2.20
C PRO A 70 -17.97 3.98 1.55
N ALA A 71 -18.70 5.09 1.35
CA ALA A 71 -20.07 5.08 0.85
C ALA A 71 -20.17 5.36 -0.66
N SER A 72 -19.14 5.97 -1.26
CA SER A 72 -19.12 6.36 -2.68
C SER A 72 -17.69 6.31 -3.25
N THR A 73 -17.58 6.52 -4.57
CA THR A 73 -16.26 6.65 -5.22
C THR A 73 -15.50 7.87 -4.68
N GLU A 74 -16.16 9.01 -4.49
CA GLU A 74 -15.55 10.23 -3.95
C GLU A 74 -15.03 10.02 -2.52
N ASP A 75 -15.82 9.36 -1.66
CA ASP A 75 -15.40 8.97 -0.31
C ASP A 75 -14.15 8.07 -0.35
N ALA A 76 -14.18 7.02 -1.17
CA ALA A 76 -13.04 6.13 -1.33
C ALA A 76 -11.78 6.88 -1.78
N TYR A 77 -11.89 7.77 -2.78
CA TYR A 77 -10.77 8.58 -3.25
C TYR A 77 -10.24 9.54 -2.19
N LEU A 78 -11.13 10.15 -1.37
CA LEU A 78 -10.68 11.01 -0.27
C LEU A 78 -9.83 10.22 0.73
N ARG A 79 -10.24 8.99 1.12
CA ARG A 79 -9.43 8.12 2.00
C ARG A 79 -8.09 7.77 1.39
N LEU A 80 -8.03 7.46 0.10
CA LEU A 80 -6.78 7.14 -0.59
C LEU A 80 -5.85 8.36 -0.65
N HIS A 81 -6.40 9.56 -0.85
CA HIS A 81 -5.63 10.81 -0.80
C HIS A 81 -5.08 11.10 0.59
N LEU A 82 -5.88 10.92 1.66
CA LEU A 82 -5.41 11.10 3.03
C LEU A 82 -4.19 10.22 3.35
N LEU A 83 -4.20 8.97 2.90
CA LEU A 83 -3.06 8.06 3.03
C LEU A 83 -1.83 8.56 2.25
N SER A 84 -2.02 8.91 0.97
CA SER A 84 -0.91 9.33 0.11
C SER A 84 -0.34 10.71 0.48
N HIS A 85 -1.18 11.61 1.03
CA HIS A 85 -0.75 12.87 1.64
C HIS A 85 -0.15 12.71 3.04
N ARG A 86 -0.06 11.48 3.59
CA ARG A 86 0.48 11.18 4.93
C ARG A 86 -0.32 11.79 6.09
N LEU A 87 -1.57 12.14 5.88
CA LEU A 87 -2.45 12.68 6.91
C LEU A 87 -2.96 11.58 7.85
N VAL A 88 -3.09 10.36 7.35
CA VAL A 88 -3.41 9.15 8.13
C VAL A 88 -2.44 8.04 7.80
N LYS A 89 -2.15 7.18 8.78
CA LYS A 89 -1.27 6.01 8.58
C LYS A 89 -2.05 4.82 8.01
N PRO A 90 -1.38 3.87 7.34
CA PRO A 90 -2.02 2.60 6.95
C PRO A 90 -2.67 1.90 8.14
N ASN A 91 -3.83 1.32 7.91
CA ASN A 91 -4.63 0.57 8.89
C ASN A 91 -5.25 1.40 10.02
N THR A 92 -5.29 2.73 9.92
CA THR A 92 -5.90 3.61 10.94
C THR A 92 -7.28 4.13 10.56
N ILE A 93 -7.73 3.90 9.34
CA ILE A 93 -9.05 4.29 8.83
C ILE A 93 -9.80 3.08 8.27
N ASN A 94 -11.11 3.14 8.25
CA ASN A 94 -11.94 2.07 7.69
C ASN A 94 -11.90 2.11 6.16
N LEU A 95 -11.55 1.00 5.52
CA LEU A 95 -11.55 0.79 4.07
C LEU A 95 -12.39 -0.43 3.66
N ASP A 96 -13.23 -0.94 4.57
CA ASP A 96 -14.06 -2.10 4.29
C ASP A 96 -15.03 -1.80 3.14
N GLY A 97 -15.11 -2.71 2.17
CA GLY A 97 -15.98 -2.52 1.00
C GLY A 97 -15.47 -1.58 -0.07
N ILE A 98 -14.26 -1.00 0.04
CA ILE A 98 -13.71 -0.05 -0.94
C ILE A 98 -13.74 -0.58 -2.38
N PHE A 99 -13.56 -1.88 -2.58
CA PHE A 99 -13.62 -2.51 -3.90
C PHE A 99 -15.02 -2.47 -4.53
N ALA A 100 -16.07 -2.38 -3.72
CA ALA A 100 -17.46 -2.32 -4.20
C ALA A 100 -17.81 -0.93 -4.73
N VAL A 101 -17.27 0.14 -4.14
CA VAL A 101 -17.56 1.53 -4.52
C VAL A 101 -16.64 2.06 -5.61
N LEU A 102 -15.48 1.44 -5.84
CA LEU A 102 -14.57 1.82 -6.91
C LEU A 102 -14.90 1.07 -8.21
N PRO A 103 -15.17 1.76 -9.35
CA PRO A 103 -15.32 1.13 -10.64
C PRO A 103 -13.96 0.67 -11.20
N ASN A 104 -13.97 -0.24 -12.16
CA ASN A 104 -12.82 -0.43 -13.03
C ASN A 104 -12.74 0.74 -14.01
N VAL A 105 -11.55 1.30 -14.17
CA VAL A 105 -11.28 2.48 -15.02
C VAL A 105 -10.15 2.15 -15.99
N VAL A 106 -10.28 2.58 -17.23
CA VAL A 106 -9.16 2.56 -18.19
C VAL A 106 -8.35 3.83 -17.98
N TRP A 107 -7.15 3.68 -17.44
CA TRP A 107 -6.21 4.79 -17.19
C TRP A 107 -5.46 5.12 -18.47
N THR A 108 -5.65 6.33 -18.98
CA THR A 108 -5.03 6.77 -20.25
C THR A 108 -4.28 8.09 -20.08
N ASP A 109 -3.43 8.42 -21.04
CA ASP A 109 -2.77 9.72 -21.16
C ASP A 109 -3.74 10.90 -21.50
N ALA A 110 -4.99 10.58 -21.82
CA ALA A 110 -6.07 11.56 -21.98
C ALA A 110 -6.93 11.69 -20.72
N GLY A 111 -6.62 10.95 -19.65
CA GLY A 111 -7.38 10.88 -18.40
C GLY A 111 -8.18 9.57 -18.26
N PRO A 112 -8.94 9.41 -17.16
CA PRO A 112 -9.74 8.23 -16.89
C PRO A 112 -10.87 8.07 -17.89
N CYS A 113 -11.11 6.82 -18.33
CA CYS A 113 -12.17 6.45 -19.25
C CYS A 113 -12.98 5.28 -18.72
N ALA A 114 -14.27 5.24 -19.03
CA ALA A 114 -15.09 4.07 -18.75
C ALA A 114 -14.58 2.84 -19.51
N VAL A 115 -14.70 1.67 -18.89
CA VAL A 115 -14.36 0.38 -19.55
C VAL A 115 -15.39 0.06 -20.64
N ALA A 116 -16.68 0.39 -20.40
CA ALA A 116 -17.73 0.19 -21.37
C ALA A 116 -17.44 0.99 -22.65
N ASP A 117 -17.53 0.35 -23.81
CA ASP A 117 -17.33 0.95 -25.14
C ASP A 117 -15.98 1.67 -25.31
N PHE A 118 -14.93 1.21 -24.61
CA PHE A 118 -13.63 1.88 -24.64
C PHE A 118 -13.02 1.97 -26.04
N GLU A 119 -13.22 1.00 -26.91
CA GLU A 119 -12.70 1.05 -28.29
C GLU A 119 -13.33 2.20 -29.10
N ALA A 120 -14.62 2.48 -28.92
CA ALA A 120 -15.26 3.64 -29.52
C ALA A 120 -14.71 4.95 -28.92
N THR A 121 -14.41 4.98 -27.61
CA THR A 121 -13.74 6.12 -26.94
C THR A 121 -12.33 6.31 -27.50
N ARG A 122 -11.57 5.26 -27.66
CA ARG A 122 -10.22 5.28 -28.27
C ARG A 122 -10.23 5.88 -29.68
N LEU A 123 -11.22 5.50 -30.50
CA LEU A 123 -11.38 6.07 -31.85
C LEU A 123 -11.66 7.56 -31.80
N ARG A 124 -12.58 8.02 -30.92
CA ARG A 124 -12.88 9.46 -30.76
C ARG A 124 -11.66 10.26 -30.27
N LEU A 125 -10.91 9.72 -29.32
CA LEU A 125 -9.68 10.34 -28.82
C LEU A 125 -8.61 10.44 -29.93
N ARG A 126 -8.41 9.38 -30.72
CA ARG A 126 -7.49 9.42 -31.87
C ARG A 126 -7.93 10.43 -32.93
N ALA A 127 -9.22 10.53 -33.19
CA ALA A 127 -9.75 11.52 -34.13
C ALA A 127 -9.54 12.96 -33.64
N ARG A 128 -9.70 13.19 -32.34
CA ARG A 128 -9.48 14.51 -31.71
C ARG A 128 -8.00 14.89 -31.69
N ASP A 129 -7.12 13.98 -31.24
CA ASP A 129 -5.74 14.29 -30.88
C ASP A 129 -4.73 13.96 -31.99
N GLY A 130 -5.14 13.25 -33.05
CA GLY A 130 -4.28 12.87 -34.16
C GLY A 130 -3.16 11.89 -33.81
N ARG A 131 -3.17 11.30 -32.60
CA ARG A 131 -2.12 10.40 -32.07
C ARG A 131 -2.72 9.16 -31.41
N PRO A 132 -1.94 8.08 -31.26
CA PRO A 132 -2.37 6.94 -30.45
C PRO A 132 -2.64 7.33 -29.00
N VAL A 133 -3.64 6.70 -28.39
CA VAL A 133 -3.94 6.80 -26.95
C VAL A 133 -3.09 5.79 -26.20
N THR A 134 -2.32 6.26 -25.22
CA THR A 134 -1.56 5.38 -24.33
C THR A 134 -2.45 4.90 -23.20
N VAL A 135 -2.61 3.59 -23.06
CA VAL A 135 -3.31 2.97 -21.93
C VAL A 135 -2.26 2.51 -20.92
N GLN A 136 -2.31 3.05 -19.71
CA GLN A 136 -1.43 2.68 -18.60
C GLN A 136 -1.90 1.42 -17.88
N GLY A 137 -3.20 1.14 -17.90
CA GLY A 137 -3.80 -0.04 -17.27
C GLY A 137 -5.32 0.04 -17.18
N ILE A 138 -5.90 -1.05 -16.71
CA ILE A 138 -7.33 -1.15 -16.34
C ILE A 138 -7.35 -1.63 -14.89
N ASP A 139 -7.75 -0.77 -13.98
CA ASP A 139 -7.75 -1.07 -12.54
C ASP A 139 -8.72 -0.15 -11.80
N LYS A 140 -9.07 -0.53 -10.57
CA LYS A 140 -9.82 0.31 -9.62
C LYS A 140 -8.94 1.40 -8.99
N PHE A 141 -7.64 1.16 -8.85
CA PHE A 141 -6.68 2.05 -8.20
C PHE A 141 -5.73 2.66 -9.22
N PRO A 142 -5.69 4.00 -9.35
CA PRO A 142 -4.73 4.65 -10.22
C PRO A 142 -3.31 4.64 -9.65
N PRO A 143 -2.30 4.92 -10.50
CA PRO A 143 -0.97 5.27 -10.03
C PRO A 143 -1.00 6.51 -9.11
N MET A 144 -0.33 6.45 -7.96
CA MET A 144 -0.30 7.55 -6.98
C MET A 144 0.24 8.84 -7.59
N VAL A 145 1.28 8.76 -8.40
CA VAL A 145 1.97 9.93 -8.97
C VAL A 145 1.09 10.78 -9.90
N ASN A 146 -0.04 10.24 -10.37
CA ASN A 146 -1.00 11.00 -11.18
C ASN A 146 -1.88 11.92 -10.32
N TYR A 147 -1.84 11.78 -8.98
CA TYR A 147 -2.69 12.50 -8.02
C TYR A 147 -1.89 13.18 -6.92
N VAL A 148 -0.88 12.50 -6.38
CA VAL A 148 -0.08 12.97 -5.25
C VAL A 148 1.40 12.70 -5.53
N LEU A 149 2.21 13.74 -5.38
CA LEU A 149 3.68 13.66 -5.42
C LEU A 149 4.21 13.95 -4.01
N PRO A 150 4.41 12.92 -3.17
CA PRO A 150 4.90 13.15 -1.81
C PRO A 150 6.35 13.67 -1.83
N SER A 151 6.64 14.64 -0.95
CA SER A 151 7.99 15.19 -0.81
C SER A 151 8.99 14.17 -0.26
N GLY A 152 10.26 14.29 -0.64
CA GLY A 152 11.36 13.48 -0.09
C GLY A 152 11.34 12.00 -0.44
N VAL A 153 10.61 11.59 -1.51
CA VAL A 153 10.57 10.21 -1.99
C VAL A 153 11.09 10.11 -3.42
N ARG A 154 11.56 8.92 -3.79
CA ARG A 154 11.91 8.57 -5.16
C ARG A 154 11.10 7.36 -5.61
N ILE A 155 10.42 7.47 -6.74
CA ILE A 155 9.62 6.41 -7.36
C ILE A 155 10.13 6.24 -8.79
N ALA A 156 10.77 5.12 -9.09
CA ALA A 156 11.41 4.88 -10.39
C ALA A 156 10.38 4.54 -11.49
N ASP A 157 9.25 3.91 -11.11
CA ASP A 157 8.13 3.61 -12.01
C ASP A 157 6.82 3.97 -11.29
N GLY A 158 6.16 5.04 -11.77
CA GLY A 158 4.92 5.55 -11.16
C GLY A 158 3.77 4.55 -11.19
N THR A 159 3.73 3.63 -12.14
CA THR A 159 2.67 2.60 -12.25
C THR A 159 2.75 1.54 -11.16
N ARG A 160 3.86 1.48 -10.45
CA ARG A 160 4.14 0.48 -9.40
C ARG A 160 3.69 0.89 -8.00
N VAL A 161 3.22 2.11 -7.83
CA VAL A 161 2.72 2.62 -6.55
C VAL A 161 1.27 3.07 -6.72
N ARG A 162 0.36 2.42 -6.01
CA ARG A 162 -1.06 2.75 -6.05
C ARG A 162 -1.39 3.99 -5.21
N LEU A 163 -2.34 4.80 -5.67
CA LEU A 163 -2.95 5.83 -4.82
C LEU A 163 -3.49 5.16 -3.54
N GLY A 164 -3.25 5.77 -2.39
CA GLY A 164 -3.49 5.18 -1.07
C GLY A 164 -2.26 4.49 -0.48
N ALA A 165 -1.11 4.45 -1.17
CA ALA A 165 0.17 4.10 -0.56
C ALA A 165 0.66 5.24 0.33
N TYR A 166 1.26 4.88 1.47
CA TYR A 166 1.89 5.81 2.42
C TYR A 166 3.42 5.70 2.30
N LEU A 167 4.06 6.72 1.75
CA LEU A 167 5.52 6.73 1.59
C LEU A 167 6.13 7.85 2.43
N SER A 168 6.84 7.52 3.51
CA SER A 168 7.58 8.49 4.33
C SER A 168 8.76 9.08 3.56
N GLU A 169 9.24 10.23 4.01
CA GLU A 169 10.48 10.84 3.50
C GLU A 169 11.66 9.87 3.60
N GLY A 170 12.54 9.91 2.61
CA GLY A 170 13.66 8.99 2.48
C GLY A 170 13.31 7.64 1.85
N THR A 171 12.04 7.39 1.50
CA THR A 171 11.66 6.17 0.79
C THR A 171 12.08 6.22 -0.67
N THR A 172 12.67 5.13 -1.14
CA THR A 172 12.93 4.87 -2.56
C THR A 172 12.18 3.61 -3.00
N VAL A 173 11.24 3.75 -3.94
CA VAL A 173 10.64 2.62 -4.64
C VAL A 173 11.38 2.42 -5.95
N MET A 174 12.13 1.33 -6.06
CA MET A 174 12.92 0.98 -7.24
C MET A 174 11.99 0.48 -8.37
N HIS A 175 12.53 0.36 -9.58
CA HIS A 175 11.77 0.00 -10.78
C HIS A 175 10.96 -1.29 -10.64
N ALA A 176 11.49 -2.33 -9.98
CA ALA A 176 10.80 -3.59 -9.74
C ALA A 176 9.95 -3.59 -8.45
N GLY A 177 10.06 -2.54 -7.62
CA GLY A 177 9.29 -2.40 -6.38
C GLY A 177 7.81 -2.21 -6.67
N PHE A 178 6.96 -2.61 -5.71
CA PHE A 178 5.52 -2.39 -5.77
C PHE A 178 4.97 -2.07 -4.38
N VAL A 179 4.16 -1.00 -4.28
CA VAL A 179 3.48 -0.65 -3.02
C VAL A 179 1.98 -0.52 -3.27
N ASN A 180 1.21 -1.32 -2.54
CA ASN A 180 -0.24 -1.32 -2.63
C ASN A 180 -0.86 -0.17 -1.82
N PHE A 181 -2.16 0.12 -2.02
CA PHE A 181 -2.92 1.04 -1.17
C PHE A 181 -3.00 0.51 0.28
N ASN A 182 -3.20 1.39 1.24
CA ASN A 182 -3.22 1.07 2.67
C ASN A 182 -1.98 0.32 3.15
N ALA A 183 -0.84 0.54 2.50
CA ALA A 183 0.45 -0.07 2.79
C ALA A 183 1.54 0.98 2.63
N GLY A 184 2.75 0.71 3.09
CA GLY A 184 3.86 1.62 2.85
C GLY A 184 4.96 1.59 3.89
N THR A 185 5.73 2.68 3.93
CA THR A 185 6.94 2.84 4.73
C THR A 185 6.73 3.92 5.80
N LEU A 186 7.17 3.68 7.02
CA LEU A 186 7.06 4.65 8.13
C LEU A 186 8.34 5.46 8.37
N GLY A 187 9.33 5.30 7.50
CA GLY A 187 10.61 6.01 7.54
C GLY A 187 11.40 5.75 6.25
N ARG A 188 12.70 5.92 6.31
CA ARG A 188 13.63 5.62 5.19
C ARG A 188 13.56 4.14 4.85
N SER A 189 13.44 3.82 3.59
CA SER A 189 13.34 2.44 3.13
C SER A 189 13.69 2.34 1.64
N MET A 190 14.33 1.25 1.25
CA MET A 190 14.46 0.86 -0.15
C MET A 190 13.48 -0.29 -0.45
N VAL A 191 12.59 -0.08 -1.40
CA VAL A 191 11.58 -1.06 -1.80
C VAL A 191 11.87 -1.51 -3.23
N GLU A 192 12.44 -2.69 -3.37
CA GLU A 192 12.65 -3.38 -4.65
C GLU A 192 11.74 -4.59 -4.84
N GLY A 193 11.02 -4.96 -3.80
CA GLY A 193 10.05 -6.06 -3.77
C GLY A 193 8.62 -5.57 -3.64
N ARG A 194 7.72 -6.48 -3.28
CA ARG A 194 6.28 -6.22 -3.17
C ARG A 194 5.87 -5.96 -1.72
N VAL A 195 5.26 -4.78 -1.49
CA VAL A 195 4.58 -4.43 -0.24
C VAL A 195 3.07 -4.57 -0.46
N SER A 196 2.48 -5.62 0.09
CA SER A 196 1.06 -5.95 -0.07
C SER A 196 0.15 -5.05 0.76
N GLN A 197 -1.14 -4.99 0.42
CA GLN A 197 -2.14 -4.22 1.16
C GLN A 197 -2.08 -4.51 2.67
N GLY A 198 -2.07 -3.45 3.46
CA GLY A 198 -2.03 -3.50 4.91
C GLY A 198 -0.65 -3.70 5.52
N VAL A 199 0.37 -3.96 4.72
CA VAL A 199 1.74 -4.15 5.20
C VAL A 199 2.41 -2.81 5.45
N VAL A 200 3.09 -2.71 6.59
CA VAL A 200 3.84 -1.53 7.00
C VAL A 200 5.31 -1.93 7.20
N ILE A 201 6.20 -1.10 6.66
CA ILE A 201 7.65 -1.25 6.74
C ILE A 201 8.21 -0.17 7.68
N GLY A 202 8.94 -0.57 8.71
CA GLY A 202 9.57 0.33 9.68
C GLY A 202 10.77 1.09 9.11
N ASP A 203 11.21 2.14 9.83
CA ASP A 203 12.36 2.98 9.42
C ASP A 203 13.65 2.17 9.29
N GLY A 204 14.45 2.49 8.28
CA GLY A 204 15.72 1.83 8.01
C GLY A 204 15.60 0.38 7.52
N SER A 205 14.41 -0.05 7.10
CA SER A 205 14.17 -1.42 6.63
C SER A 205 14.08 -1.48 5.11
N ASP A 206 14.69 -2.52 4.52
CA ASP A 206 14.75 -2.71 3.08
C ASP A 206 14.03 -3.99 2.63
N VAL A 207 13.29 -3.87 1.54
CA VAL A 207 12.62 -4.97 0.84
C VAL A 207 13.38 -5.27 -0.44
N GLY A 208 14.20 -6.30 -0.42
CA GLY A 208 15.12 -6.67 -1.51
C GLY A 208 14.41 -7.02 -2.82
N GLY A 209 15.18 -7.04 -3.90
CA GLY A 209 14.67 -7.29 -5.25
C GLY A 209 13.86 -8.57 -5.35
N GLY A 210 12.60 -8.47 -5.80
CA GLY A 210 11.69 -9.62 -5.89
C GLY A 210 11.20 -10.19 -4.56
N ALA A 211 11.60 -9.64 -3.42
CA ALA A 211 11.05 -10.05 -2.13
C ALA A 211 9.56 -9.74 -2.05
N SER A 212 8.80 -10.49 -1.25
CA SER A 212 7.35 -10.38 -1.20
C SER A 212 6.82 -10.49 0.22
N THR A 213 6.04 -9.50 0.65
CA THR A 213 5.27 -9.58 1.89
C THR A 213 3.85 -10.06 1.61
N MET A 214 3.33 -10.97 2.42
CA MET A 214 1.90 -11.31 2.43
C MET A 214 1.14 -10.23 3.22
N GLY A 215 -0.11 -9.93 2.85
CA GLY A 215 -0.90 -8.89 3.53
C GLY A 215 -1.30 -9.28 4.95
N THR A 216 -1.59 -10.57 5.17
CA THR A 216 -1.96 -11.15 6.46
C THR A 216 -1.15 -12.40 6.74
N LEU A 217 -1.17 -12.85 8.02
CA LEU A 217 -0.54 -14.09 8.43
C LEU A 217 -0.93 -15.23 7.48
N SER A 218 0.06 -15.92 6.91
CA SER A 218 -0.20 -17.02 5.97
C SER A 218 -0.96 -18.14 6.67
N GLY A 219 -1.95 -18.72 5.98
CA GLY A 219 -2.79 -19.77 6.55
C GLY A 219 -4.12 -19.27 7.14
N GLY A 220 -4.56 -18.04 6.83
CA GLY A 220 -5.92 -17.55 7.13
C GLY A 220 -6.07 -16.72 8.40
N GLY A 221 -4.96 -16.24 8.97
CA GLY A 221 -5.00 -15.34 10.13
C GLY A 221 -5.45 -13.92 9.76
N ARG A 222 -6.08 -13.21 10.74
CA ARG A 222 -6.46 -11.79 10.60
C ARG A 222 -5.30 -10.84 10.90
N GLN A 223 -4.23 -11.33 11.51
CA GLN A 223 -3.06 -10.52 11.88
C GLN A 223 -2.34 -10.05 10.62
N ARG A 224 -2.12 -8.74 10.52
CA ARG A 224 -1.40 -8.13 9.39
C ARG A 224 0.10 -8.42 9.50
N VAL A 225 0.73 -8.68 8.37
CA VAL A 225 2.17 -8.77 8.28
C VAL A 225 2.75 -7.37 8.39
N ARG A 226 3.84 -7.23 9.12
CA ARG A 226 4.62 -6.01 9.21
C ARG A 226 6.11 -6.36 9.28
N LEU A 227 6.92 -5.43 8.86
CA LEU A 227 8.36 -5.44 9.04
C LEU A 227 8.72 -4.30 10.00
N GLY A 228 9.42 -4.62 11.09
CA GLY A 228 9.88 -3.62 12.05
C GLY A 228 10.96 -2.70 11.48
N GLU A 229 11.68 -2.01 12.35
CA GLU A 229 12.77 -1.11 11.97
C GLU A 229 14.09 -1.87 11.71
N ARG A 230 14.97 -1.33 10.86
CA ARG A 230 16.32 -1.85 10.56
C ARG A 230 16.34 -3.32 10.14
N CYS A 231 15.29 -3.73 9.43
CA CYS A 231 15.14 -5.08 8.93
C CYS A 231 15.58 -5.20 7.47
N LEU A 232 15.92 -6.41 7.06
CA LEU A 232 16.24 -6.73 5.66
C LEU A 232 15.46 -7.97 5.21
N LEU A 233 14.65 -7.82 4.17
CA LEU A 233 14.19 -8.93 3.36
C LEU A 233 15.15 -9.12 2.20
N GLY A 234 15.92 -10.19 2.21
CA GLY A 234 16.85 -10.53 1.13
C GLY A 234 16.13 -10.73 -0.20
N ALA A 235 16.87 -10.60 -1.30
CA ALA A 235 16.31 -10.75 -2.65
C ALA A 235 15.53 -12.06 -2.80
N ASN A 236 14.36 -12.01 -3.45
CA ASN A 236 13.46 -13.15 -3.65
C ASN A 236 13.03 -13.87 -2.36
N SER A 237 13.16 -13.23 -1.20
CA SER A 237 12.61 -13.77 0.04
C SER A 237 11.10 -13.53 0.15
N GLY A 238 10.44 -14.24 1.08
CA GLY A 238 9.01 -14.04 1.33
C GLY A 238 8.68 -14.03 2.81
N LEU A 239 7.76 -13.15 3.20
CA LEU A 239 7.35 -12.97 4.57
C LEU A 239 5.84 -13.16 4.73
N GLY A 240 5.44 -14.15 5.55
CA GLY A 240 4.05 -14.45 5.89
C GLY A 240 3.76 -14.41 7.37
N ILE A 241 4.65 -13.82 8.18
CA ILE A 241 4.49 -13.49 9.60
C ILE A 241 4.88 -12.04 9.83
N ALA A 242 4.50 -11.44 10.94
CA ALA A 242 5.07 -10.14 11.33
C ALA A 242 6.50 -10.32 11.85
N LEU A 243 7.38 -9.36 11.60
CA LEU A 243 8.70 -9.28 12.22
C LEU A 243 8.79 -8.00 13.05
N GLY A 244 9.45 -8.10 14.20
CA GLY A 244 9.89 -6.95 14.98
C GLY A 244 11.13 -6.30 14.36
N ASP A 245 11.88 -5.54 15.15
CA ASP A 245 13.03 -4.78 14.71
C ASP A 245 14.27 -5.67 14.51
N ASP A 246 15.24 -5.17 13.72
CA ASP A 246 16.55 -5.76 13.54
C ASP A 246 16.53 -7.21 13.00
N CYS A 247 15.48 -7.58 12.25
CA CYS A 247 15.36 -8.90 11.66
C CYS A 247 15.94 -8.97 10.24
N VAL A 248 16.45 -10.13 9.87
CA VAL A 248 16.94 -10.42 8.52
C VAL A 248 16.33 -11.72 8.03
N VAL A 249 15.80 -11.71 6.82
CA VAL A 249 15.43 -12.93 6.09
C VAL A 249 16.38 -13.11 4.92
N GLU A 250 17.06 -14.26 4.88
CA GLU A 250 18.01 -14.61 3.83
C GLU A 250 17.37 -14.58 2.44
N ALA A 251 18.16 -14.25 1.43
CA ALA A 251 17.72 -14.27 0.05
C ALA A 251 17.16 -15.66 -0.36
N GLY A 252 16.05 -15.65 -1.10
CA GLY A 252 15.39 -16.86 -1.56
C GLY A 252 14.64 -17.66 -0.49
N LEU A 253 14.57 -17.18 0.75
CA LEU A 253 13.88 -17.87 1.84
C LEU A 253 12.46 -17.36 2.01
N TYR A 254 11.46 -18.27 1.99
CA TYR A 254 10.08 -17.97 2.36
C TYR A 254 9.81 -18.40 3.80
N VAL A 255 9.43 -17.44 4.66
CA VAL A 255 9.03 -17.68 6.06
C VAL A 255 7.52 -17.53 6.15
N THR A 256 6.79 -18.63 6.02
CA THR A 256 5.34 -18.69 6.18
C THR A 256 4.96 -19.09 7.60
N ALA A 257 3.75 -18.77 8.06
CA ALA A 257 3.30 -19.05 9.43
C ALA A 257 3.42 -20.54 9.83
N GLY A 258 3.19 -21.47 8.89
CA GLY A 258 3.29 -22.90 9.10
C GLY A 258 4.69 -23.49 8.93
N ALA A 259 5.66 -22.72 8.43
CA ALA A 259 7.03 -23.20 8.22
C ALA A 259 7.63 -23.70 9.53
N LYS A 260 8.30 -24.86 9.48
CA LYS A 260 9.05 -25.40 10.62
C LYS A 260 10.40 -24.71 10.68
N VAL A 261 10.69 -24.08 11.79
CA VAL A 261 11.90 -23.29 12.02
C VAL A 261 12.63 -23.88 13.22
N THR A 262 13.92 -24.15 13.05
CA THR A 262 14.79 -24.61 14.15
C THR A 262 15.42 -23.40 14.82
N LEU A 263 15.15 -23.22 16.11
CA LEU A 263 15.81 -22.22 16.94
C LEU A 263 17.24 -22.66 17.19
N ILE A 264 18.19 -21.79 16.85
CA ILE A 264 19.61 -22.00 17.10
C ILE A 264 20.05 -21.00 18.16
N ASP A 265 20.47 -21.52 19.29
CA ASP A 265 21.11 -20.71 20.32
C ASP A 265 22.53 -20.34 19.91
N SER A 266 22.83 -19.05 19.91
CA SER A 266 24.17 -18.54 19.57
C SER A 266 25.24 -18.88 20.62
N SER A 267 24.86 -19.20 21.86
CA SER A 267 25.77 -19.66 22.90
C SER A 267 26.18 -21.13 22.74
N GLY A 268 25.37 -21.92 22.02
CA GLY A 268 25.55 -23.35 21.86
C GLY A 268 25.21 -24.16 23.13
N GLU A 269 24.61 -23.54 24.13
CA GLU A 269 24.27 -24.19 25.41
C GLU A 269 22.91 -24.89 25.38
N ALA A 270 21.99 -24.44 24.52
CA ALA A 270 20.66 -25.03 24.41
C ALA A 270 20.54 -25.98 23.21
N GLU A 271 19.83 -27.10 23.42
CA GLU A 271 19.48 -28.01 22.34
C GLU A 271 18.58 -27.36 21.29
N PRO A 272 18.84 -27.56 19.99
CA PRO A 272 18.01 -27.02 18.93
C PRO A 272 16.55 -27.42 19.02
N ARG A 273 15.63 -26.46 19.08
CA ARG A 273 14.18 -26.75 19.17
C ARG A 273 13.50 -26.36 17.87
N THR A 274 12.61 -27.18 17.35
CA THR A 274 11.82 -26.86 16.14
C THR A 274 10.42 -26.41 16.53
N ILE A 275 10.02 -25.24 16.03
CA ILE A 275 8.71 -24.62 16.26
C ILE A 275 8.06 -24.21 14.93
N ALA A 276 6.81 -23.76 14.94
CA ALA A 276 6.20 -23.11 13.78
C ALA A 276 6.61 -21.62 13.73
N ALA A 277 6.89 -21.10 12.54
CA ALA A 277 7.34 -19.71 12.39
C ALA A 277 6.34 -18.69 12.95
N ARG A 278 5.03 -18.99 12.98
CA ARG A 278 4.02 -18.12 13.62
C ARG A 278 4.31 -17.83 15.10
N GLU A 279 5.00 -18.72 15.80
CA GLU A 279 5.38 -18.54 17.19
C GLU A 279 6.44 -17.43 17.38
N LEU A 280 7.14 -17.08 16.28
CA LEU A 280 8.09 -15.97 16.22
C LEU A 280 7.47 -14.67 15.64
N SER A 281 6.16 -14.65 15.39
CA SER A 281 5.52 -13.48 14.82
C SER A 281 5.62 -12.25 15.75
N GLY A 282 6.25 -11.18 15.26
CA GLY A 282 6.50 -9.95 16.03
C GLY A 282 7.81 -9.93 16.81
N ALA A 283 8.54 -11.04 16.86
CA ALA A 283 9.84 -11.10 17.53
C ALA A 283 10.89 -10.29 16.77
N SER A 284 11.84 -9.72 17.51
CA SER A 284 12.94 -8.88 17.01
C SER A 284 14.28 -9.62 17.03
N ASN A 285 15.29 -9.05 16.35
CA ASN A 285 16.68 -9.51 16.40
C ASN A 285 16.90 -10.96 15.91
N ILE A 286 16.18 -11.35 14.85
CA ILE A 286 16.25 -12.71 14.31
C ILE A 286 16.84 -12.70 12.92
N LEU A 287 17.82 -13.58 12.67
CA LEU A 287 18.22 -14.01 11.35
C LEU A 287 17.50 -15.31 10.99
N PHE A 288 16.65 -15.26 9.98
CA PHE A 288 16.09 -16.44 9.32
C PHE A 288 16.97 -16.81 8.14
N ARG A 289 17.52 -18.02 8.16
CA ARG A 289 18.33 -18.56 7.06
C ARG A 289 17.97 -20.00 6.74
N ARG A 290 18.40 -20.49 5.60
CA ARG A 290 18.38 -21.90 5.23
C ARG A 290 19.74 -22.53 5.51
N ASN A 291 19.75 -23.60 6.27
CA ASN A 291 20.96 -24.42 6.42
C ASN A 291 21.25 -25.12 5.08
N SER A 292 22.38 -24.82 4.47
CA SER A 292 22.74 -25.32 3.13
C SER A 292 23.00 -26.83 3.07
N GLN A 293 23.30 -27.47 4.22
CA GLN A 293 23.55 -28.93 4.29
C GLN A 293 22.25 -29.70 4.53
N THR A 294 21.39 -29.21 5.43
CA THR A 294 20.19 -29.95 5.87
C THR A 294 18.91 -29.46 5.18
N GLY A 295 18.91 -28.26 4.56
CA GLY A 295 17.75 -27.60 4.00
C GLY A 295 16.79 -27.01 5.04
N ARG A 296 17.05 -27.18 6.34
CA ARG A 296 16.18 -26.66 7.41
C ARG A 296 16.20 -25.13 7.45
N ILE A 297 15.06 -24.55 7.79
CA ILE A 297 14.98 -23.13 8.14
C ILE A 297 15.46 -22.98 9.58
N GLU A 298 16.41 -22.11 9.79
CA GLU A 298 16.96 -21.76 11.09
C GLU A 298 16.57 -20.34 11.47
N ALA A 299 16.26 -20.12 12.75
CA ALA A 299 16.13 -18.79 13.35
C ALA A 299 17.24 -18.64 14.39
N ILE A 300 18.09 -17.65 14.20
CA ILE A 300 19.29 -17.40 15.00
C ILE A 300 19.13 -16.00 15.61
N ALA A 301 19.31 -15.90 16.94
CA ALA A 301 19.40 -14.60 17.59
C ALA A 301 20.62 -13.83 17.05
N ARG A 302 20.41 -12.57 16.63
CA ARG A 302 21.52 -11.71 16.17
C ARG A 302 22.31 -11.22 17.37
N ALA A 303 23.62 -11.03 17.18
CA ALA A 303 24.56 -10.68 18.26
C ALA A 303 24.12 -9.41 19.03
N GLY A 304 24.17 -9.47 20.37
CA GLY A 304 23.80 -8.39 21.29
C GLY A 304 22.47 -8.60 22.02
N VAL A 305 21.70 -9.65 21.70
CA VAL A 305 20.44 -9.98 22.38
C VAL A 305 20.53 -11.41 22.94
N VAL A 306 20.25 -11.53 24.23
CA VAL A 306 20.20 -12.83 24.91
C VAL A 306 18.82 -13.45 24.66
N GLY A 307 18.79 -14.49 23.84
CA GLY A 307 17.60 -15.31 23.58
C GLY A 307 16.62 -14.72 22.54
N ILE A 308 15.76 -15.58 21.99
CA ILE A 308 14.63 -15.23 21.14
C ILE A 308 13.39 -15.30 22.02
N GLU A 309 12.70 -14.16 22.21
CA GLU A 309 11.41 -14.15 22.91
C GLU A 309 10.31 -14.74 22.02
N LEU A 310 9.60 -15.72 22.55
CA LEU A 310 8.40 -16.27 21.92
C LEU A 310 7.20 -15.36 22.21
N ASN A 311 6.32 -15.22 21.24
CA ASN A 311 5.11 -14.40 21.40
C ASN A 311 4.04 -15.19 22.21
N ASP A 312 4.05 -15.01 23.54
CA ASP A 312 3.13 -15.68 24.45
C ASP A 312 1.65 -15.39 24.19
N ALA A 313 1.35 -14.23 23.59
CA ALA A 313 -0.03 -13.87 23.23
C ALA A 313 -0.67 -14.80 22.17
N LEU A 314 0.16 -15.49 21.38
CA LEU A 314 -0.31 -16.49 20.41
C LEU A 314 -0.60 -17.86 21.05
N HIS A 315 -0.10 -18.12 22.26
CA HIS A 315 -0.34 -19.36 23.02
C HIS A 315 -1.60 -19.29 23.88
N ALA A 316 -2.09 -18.08 24.21
CA ALA A 316 -3.28 -17.86 25.05
C ALA A 316 -4.62 -18.10 24.32
N SER A 317 -4.61 -18.42 23.04
CA SER A 317 -5.80 -18.57 22.20
C SER A 317 -6.01 -19.98 21.63
N ASN A 318 -5.43 -21.01 22.25
CA ASN A 318 -5.69 -22.41 21.91
C ASN A 318 -6.70 -23.03 22.87
#